data_81a8c604f9824b0e574efb19c2148b04
#
_entry.id   81a8c604f9824b0e574efb19c2148b04
#
_cell.length_a   1.000
_cell.length_b   1.000
_cell.length_c   1.000
_cell.angle_alpha   90.00
_cell.angle_beta   90.00
_cell.angle_gamma   90.00
#
_symmetry.space_group_name_H-M   'P 1'
#
loop_
_entity.id
_entity.type
_entity.pdbx_description
1 polymer ?
#
loop_
_entity_poly.entity_id
_entity_poly.type
_entity_poly.pdbx_seq_one_letter_code
_entity_poly.pdbx_strand_id
1 'polypeptide(L)'
;EEFSTASKIGVNYIELIAEVQHNAENPIWTDSGIREIRHLVKDNGLTLHALCNDYIVENSFLEKEVVQQNIDLLEQGRKLGIEKYIMPFFESSELSINNMQEYIEPLKKVAKVAYDGGIVVCLETILTGKELIELLQLIDLPNVKAVYDTGNRVAFGHNLASDIRLLGSAIAHVHIKDKNSNNE
;
A
#
# COMPACT_ATOMS: atom_id res chain seq x y z
N GLU A 1 13.12 -15.95 -9.50
CA GLU A 1 12.43 -16.20 -10.78
C GLU A 1 11.63 -14.98 -11.22
N GLU A 2 10.82 -14.38 -10.34
CA GLU A 2 9.96 -13.21 -10.59
C GLU A 2 10.72 -11.99 -11.10
N PHE A 3 11.82 -11.61 -10.44
CA PHE A 3 12.66 -10.48 -10.85
C PHE A 3 13.21 -10.64 -12.27
N SER A 4 13.71 -11.85 -12.60
CA SER A 4 14.22 -12.14 -13.95
C SER A 4 13.10 -12.11 -14.98
N THR A 5 11.89 -12.55 -14.63
CA THR A 5 10.74 -12.49 -15.54
C THR A 5 10.31 -11.05 -15.77
N ALA A 6 10.19 -10.23 -14.72
CA ALA A 6 9.85 -8.82 -14.82
C ALA A 6 10.83 -8.07 -15.76
N SER A 7 12.13 -8.27 -15.55
CA SER A 7 13.17 -7.69 -16.40
C SER A 7 13.02 -8.11 -17.87
N LYS A 8 12.80 -9.41 -18.15
CA LYS A 8 12.67 -9.94 -19.52
C LYS A 8 11.46 -9.38 -20.28
N ILE A 9 10.36 -9.10 -19.58
CA ILE A 9 9.16 -8.50 -20.21
C ILE A 9 9.21 -6.97 -20.29
N GLY A 10 10.31 -6.36 -19.84
CA GLY A 10 10.56 -4.93 -19.95
C GLY A 10 9.94 -4.08 -18.85
N VAL A 11 9.58 -4.66 -17.72
CA VAL A 11 9.15 -3.93 -16.52
C VAL A 11 10.36 -3.30 -15.85
N ASN A 12 10.26 -2.05 -15.42
CA ASN A 12 11.35 -1.33 -14.74
C ASN A 12 11.15 -1.23 -13.22
N TYR A 13 9.90 -1.24 -12.78
CA TYR A 13 9.53 -1.06 -11.38
C TYR A 13 8.75 -2.29 -10.89
N ILE A 14 9.01 -2.68 -9.67
CA ILE A 14 8.27 -3.75 -9.00
C ILE A 14 7.73 -3.28 -7.67
N GLU A 15 6.60 -3.85 -7.28
CA GLU A 15 6.04 -3.80 -5.95
C GLU A 15 6.18 -5.19 -5.33
N LEU A 16 6.68 -5.25 -4.09
CA LEU A 16 6.64 -6.47 -3.29
C LEU A 16 5.36 -6.49 -2.46
N ILE A 17 4.84 -7.69 -2.26
CA ILE A 17 3.69 -7.92 -1.39
C ILE A 17 4.18 -8.70 -0.17
N ALA A 18 3.94 -8.14 1.03
CA ALA A 18 4.04 -8.93 2.26
C ALA A 18 2.78 -9.78 2.40
N GLU A 19 2.98 -11.01 2.84
CA GLU A 19 1.94 -12.05 2.87
C GLU A 19 0.79 -11.68 3.81
N VAL A 20 -0.39 -12.19 3.50
CA VAL A 20 -1.63 -12.05 4.29
C VAL A 20 -1.46 -12.61 5.71
N GLN A 21 -0.66 -13.67 5.86
CA GLN A 21 -0.30 -14.25 7.15
C GLN A 21 1.19 -14.04 7.42
N HIS A 22 1.52 -13.61 8.63
CA HIS A 22 2.92 -13.41 9.00
C HIS A 22 3.72 -14.72 8.90
N ASN A 23 4.74 -14.70 8.06
CA ASN A 23 5.69 -15.79 7.91
C ASN A 23 7.11 -15.29 8.25
N ALA A 24 7.61 -15.70 9.41
CA ALA A 24 8.94 -15.29 9.87
C ALA A 24 10.09 -15.80 8.97
N GLU A 25 9.84 -16.79 8.11
CA GLU A 25 10.81 -17.30 7.13
C GLU A 25 10.83 -16.45 5.83
N ASN A 26 9.87 -15.53 5.66
CA ASN A 26 9.89 -14.64 4.51
C ASN A 26 11.18 -13.79 4.55
N PRO A 27 11.95 -13.76 3.45
CA PRO A 27 13.21 -13.01 3.37
C PRO A 27 13.12 -11.54 3.81
N ILE A 28 11.94 -10.93 3.69
CA ILE A 28 11.72 -9.53 4.08
C ILE A 28 12.00 -9.26 5.56
N TRP A 29 11.89 -10.29 6.43
CA TRP A 29 12.07 -10.17 7.87
C TRP A 29 13.51 -10.36 8.35
N THR A 30 14.44 -10.70 7.45
CA THR A 30 15.83 -10.96 7.82
C THR A 30 16.80 -10.04 7.10
N ASP A 31 17.89 -9.65 7.77
CA ASP A 31 18.93 -8.81 7.15
C ASP A 31 19.61 -9.52 5.97
N SER A 32 19.71 -10.85 5.98
CA SER A 32 20.22 -11.64 4.86
C SER A 32 19.28 -11.60 3.67
N GLY A 33 17.97 -11.76 3.90
CA GLY A 33 16.95 -11.71 2.87
C GLY A 33 16.80 -10.30 2.26
N ILE A 34 16.86 -9.25 3.07
CA ILE A 34 16.90 -7.87 2.58
C ILE A 34 18.09 -7.67 1.62
N ARG A 35 19.27 -8.18 1.98
CA ARG A 35 20.44 -8.09 1.08
C ARG A 35 20.23 -8.87 -0.21
N GLU A 36 19.63 -10.06 -0.12
CA GLU A 36 19.32 -10.90 -1.29
C GLU A 36 18.31 -10.21 -2.22
N ILE A 37 17.21 -9.70 -1.68
CA ILE A 37 16.20 -8.96 -2.46
C ILE A 37 16.86 -7.77 -3.19
N ARG A 38 17.66 -6.97 -2.49
CA ARG A 38 18.37 -5.84 -3.09
C ARG A 38 19.33 -6.25 -4.21
N HIS A 39 19.98 -7.40 -4.05
CA HIS A 39 20.88 -7.97 -5.07
C HIS A 39 20.09 -8.39 -6.31
N LEU A 40 19.00 -9.14 -6.11
CA LEU A 40 18.12 -9.57 -7.20
C LEU A 40 17.51 -8.39 -7.97
N VAL A 41 17.05 -7.35 -7.28
CA VAL A 41 16.55 -6.12 -7.90
C VAL A 41 17.62 -5.48 -8.78
N LYS A 42 18.83 -5.28 -8.23
CA LYS A 42 19.96 -4.66 -8.93
C LYS A 42 20.43 -5.49 -10.13
N ASP A 43 20.61 -6.80 -9.95
CA ASP A 43 21.14 -7.69 -11.00
C ASP A 43 20.20 -7.82 -12.20
N ASN A 44 18.89 -7.61 -11.97
CA ASN A 44 17.88 -7.62 -13.02
C ASN A 44 17.56 -6.21 -13.58
N GLY A 45 18.29 -5.17 -13.16
CA GLY A 45 18.08 -3.80 -13.63
C GLY A 45 16.72 -3.20 -13.25
N LEU A 46 16.14 -3.67 -12.13
CA LEU A 46 14.84 -3.24 -11.64
C LEU A 46 14.97 -2.16 -10.55
N THR A 47 13.88 -1.48 -10.28
CA THR A 47 13.71 -0.60 -9.12
C THR A 47 12.60 -1.14 -8.24
N LEU A 48 12.90 -1.38 -6.96
CA LEU A 48 11.88 -1.69 -5.98
C LEU A 48 11.22 -0.39 -5.55
N HIS A 49 9.98 -0.18 -6.00
CA HIS A 49 9.28 1.10 -5.83
C HIS A 49 8.34 1.11 -4.64
N ALA A 50 7.65 0.00 -4.40
CA ALA A 50 6.63 -0.10 -3.37
C ALA A 50 6.67 -1.43 -2.64
N LEU A 51 6.11 -1.41 -1.43
CA LEU A 51 5.82 -2.58 -0.60
C LEU A 51 4.37 -2.51 -0.17
N CYS A 52 3.59 -3.54 -0.50
CA CYS A 52 2.21 -3.70 -0.11
C CYS A 52 2.09 -4.61 1.13
N ASN A 53 1.32 -4.20 2.12
CA ASN A 53 1.07 -4.97 3.34
C ASN A 53 -0.29 -5.65 3.32
N ASP A 54 -0.38 -6.81 2.68
CA ASP A 54 -1.63 -7.59 2.63
C ASP A 54 -2.02 -8.21 3.99
N TYR A 55 -1.13 -8.18 4.98
CA TYR A 55 -1.41 -8.66 6.34
C TYR A 55 -2.65 -8.00 6.95
N ILE A 56 -2.88 -6.72 6.65
CA ILE A 56 -4.05 -5.98 7.17
C ILE A 56 -5.38 -6.42 6.52
N VAL A 57 -5.38 -7.18 5.45
CA VAL A 57 -6.62 -7.65 4.82
C VAL A 57 -7.33 -8.66 5.73
N GLU A 58 -6.61 -9.60 6.32
CA GLU A 58 -7.18 -10.61 7.23
C GLU A 58 -7.06 -10.25 8.72
N ASN A 59 -6.28 -9.22 9.06
CA ASN A 59 -6.01 -8.80 10.43
C ASN A 59 -6.42 -7.34 10.63
N SER A 60 -7.32 -7.08 11.57
CA SER A 60 -7.88 -5.74 11.77
C SER A 60 -6.80 -4.70 12.11
N PHE A 61 -6.66 -3.67 11.28
CA PHE A 61 -5.72 -2.57 11.50
C PHE A 61 -6.00 -1.76 12.78
N LEU A 62 -7.19 -1.89 13.37
CA LEU A 62 -7.52 -1.25 14.64
C LEU A 62 -6.88 -1.95 15.86
N GLU A 63 -6.34 -3.15 15.67
CA GLU A 63 -5.59 -3.87 16.70
C GLU A 63 -4.17 -3.31 16.83
N LYS A 64 -3.71 -3.13 18.07
CA LYS A 64 -2.40 -2.53 18.36
C LYS A 64 -1.25 -3.33 17.79
N GLU A 65 -1.36 -4.64 17.80
CA GLU A 65 -0.38 -5.59 17.29
C GLU A 65 -0.26 -5.46 15.76
N VAL A 66 -1.38 -5.25 15.06
CA VAL A 66 -1.40 -5.04 13.61
C VAL A 66 -0.80 -3.69 13.24
N VAL A 67 -1.08 -2.63 14.01
CA VAL A 67 -0.40 -1.34 13.85
C VAL A 67 1.11 -1.48 14.05
N GLN A 68 1.55 -2.26 15.05
CA GLN A 68 2.98 -2.48 15.28
C GLN A 68 3.62 -3.28 14.16
N GLN A 69 2.97 -4.33 13.64
CA GLN A 69 3.46 -5.09 12.48
C GLN A 69 3.66 -4.18 11.25
N ASN A 70 2.74 -3.23 11.01
CA ASN A 70 2.91 -2.23 9.95
C ASN A 70 4.17 -1.37 10.15
N ILE A 71 4.46 -0.96 11.37
CA ILE A 71 5.66 -0.19 11.69
C ILE A 71 6.92 -1.05 11.47
N ASP A 72 6.90 -2.29 11.91
CA ASP A 72 8.02 -3.22 11.75
C ASP A 72 8.28 -3.50 10.27
N LEU A 73 7.23 -3.67 9.46
CA LEU A 73 7.34 -3.86 8.01
C LEU A 73 7.85 -2.59 7.29
N LEU A 74 7.43 -1.40 7.73
CA LEU A 74 7.98 -0.13 7.23
C LEU A 74 9.48 -0.03 7.43
N GLU A 75 10.00 -0.49 8.58
CA GLU A 75 11.44 -0.52 8.84
C GLU A 75 12.17 -1.45 7.87
N GLN A 76 11.58 -2.60 7.51
CA GLN A 76 12.14 -3.47 6.46
C GLN A 76 12.05 -2.78 5.09
N GLY A 77 10.94 -2.14 4.78
CA GLY A 77 10.76 -1.34 3.57
C GLY A 77 11.82 -0.24 3.43
N ARG A 78 12.15 0.45 4.53
CA ARG A 78 13.23 1.44 4.57
C ARG A 78 14.60 0.83 4.24
N LYS A 79 14.91 -0.34 4.79
CA LYS A 79 16.14 -1.08 4.47
C LYS A 79 16.18 -1.51 3.00
N LEU A 80 15.04 -1.83 2.42
CA LEU A 80 14.89 -2.15 0.99
C LEU A 80 15.01 -0.92 0.10
N GLY A 81 14.77 0.29 0.62
CA GLY A 81 14.81 1.54 -0.12
C GLY A 81 13.53 1.82 -0.92
N ILE A 82 12.38 1.35 -0.42
CA ILE A 82 11.09 1.67 -1.06
C ILE A 82 10.75 3.15 -0.94
N GLU A 83 9.99 3.65 -1.91
CA GLU A 83 9.44 5.02 -1.89
C GLU A 83 7.99 5.05 -1.39
N LYS A 84 7.26 3.94 -1.55
CA LYS A 84 5.84 3.85 -1.24
C LYS A 84 5.51 2.61 -0.41
N TYR A 85 4.60 2.80 0.52
CA TYR A 85 4.06 1.75 1.36
C TYR A 85 2.55 1.68 1.15
N ILE A 86 2.08 0.56 0.59
CA ILE A 86 0.68 0.37 0.21
C ILE A 86 -0.06 -0.31 1.35
N MET A 87 -1.21 0.24 1.71
CA MET A 87 -2.09 -0.29 2.76
C MET A 87 -3.49 -0.57 2.18
N PRO A 88 -3.81 -1.85 1.88
CA PRO A 88 -5.11 -2.24 1.33
C PRO A 88 -6.15 -2.42 2.45
N PHE A 89 -7.03 -1.46 2.62
CA PHE A 89 -8.08 -1.45 3.65
C PHE A 89 -9.35 -2.15 3.17
N PHE A 90 -9.31 -3.48 3.16
CA PHE A 90 -10.41 -4.37 2.78
C PHE A 90 -10.66 -5.40 3.88
N GLU A 91 -11.72 -6.17 3.75
CA GLU A 91 -12.08 -7.30 4.61
C GLU A 91 -12.04 -6.92 6.10
N SER A 92 -11.13 -7.54 6.89
CA SER A 92 -11.00 -7.29 8.33
C SER A 92 -10.59 -5.87 8.70
N SER A 93 -9.97 -5.15 7.75
CA SER A 93 -9.59 -3.74 7.91
C SER A 93 -10.40 -2.81 7.01
N GLU A 94 -11.60 -3.19 6.57
CA GLU A 94 -12.42 -2.34 5.71
C GLU A 94 -12.60 -0.95 6.32
N LEU A 95 -12.13 0.07 5.59
CA LEU A 95 -12.23 1.45 5.98
C LEU A 95 -13.38 2.11 5.20
N SER A 96 -14.43 2.47 5.91
CA SER A 96 -15.65 3.08 5.40
C SER A 96 -15.93 4.42 6.08
N ILE A 97 -16.90 5.17 5.55
CA ILE A 97 -17.34 6.42 6.16
C ILE A 97 -17.83 6.23 7.62
N ASN A 98 -18.36 5.05 7.96
CA ASN A 98 -18.95 4.78 9.27
C ASN A 98 -17.90 4.57 10.37
N ASN A 99 -16.68 4.12 10.02
CA ASN A 99 -15.61 3.81 10.98
C ASN A 99 -14.34 4.67 10.77
N MET A 100 -14.34 5.58 9.81
CA MET A 100 -13.20 6.40 9.42
C MET A 100 -12.50 7.07 10.62
N GLN A 101 -13.25 7.55 11.60
CA GLN A 101 -12.69 8.25 12.76
C GLN A 101 -11.78 7.36 13.62
N GLU A 102 -12.05 6.06 13.67
CA GLU A 102 -11.25 5.10 14.44
C GLU A 102 -9.89 4.85 13.82
N TYR A 103 -9.76 5.04 12.50
CA TYR A 103 -8.53 4.83 11.74
C TYR A 103 -7.55 6.01 11.81
N ILE A 104 -8.00 7.22 12.16
CA ILE A 104 -7.19 8.45 12.06
C ILE A 104 -5.91 8.34 12.92
N GLU A 105 -6.03 8.04 14.20
CA GLU A 105 -4.87 7.97 15.09
C GLU A 105 -3.92 6.80 14.80
N PRO A 106 -4.40 5.57 14.53
CA PRO A 106 -3.53 4.49 14.06
C PRO A 106 -2.79 4.83 12.75
N LEU A 107 -3.49 5.44 11.77
CA LEU A 107 -2.87 5.87 10.52
C LEU A 107 -1.82 6.96 10.72
N LYS A 108 -2.10 7.95 11.57
CA LYS A 108 -1.11 8.99 11.93
C LYS A 108 0.15 8.39 12.55
N LYS A 109 0.01 7.36 13.38
CA LYS A 109 1.15 6.68 14.01
C LYS A 109 2.05 6.03 12.96
N VAL A 110 1.48 5.26 12.04
CA VAL A 110 2.20 4.60 10.93
C VAL A 110 2.81 5.65 9.99
N ALA A 111 2.02 6.65 9.60
CA ALA A 111 2.45 7.67 8.65
C ALA A 111 3.60 8.54 9.17
N LYS A 112 3.68 8.81 10.48
CA LYS A 112 4.82 9.53 11.07
C LYS A 112 6.11 8.73 10.97
N VAL A 113 6.06 7.44 11.25
CA VAL A 113 7.24 6.56 11.08
C VAL A 113 7.68 6.50 9.61
N ALA A 114 6.72 6.40 8.69
CA ALA A 114 6.99 6.44 7.25
C ALA A 114 7.61 7.78 6.82
N TYR A 115 7.11 8.91 7.36
CA TYR A 115 7.62 10.26 7.07
C TYR A 115 9.10 10.41 7.43
N ASP A 116 9.48 9.92 8.60
CA ASP A 116 10.88 9.95 9.06
C ASP A 116 11.80 9.11 8.15
N GLY A 117 11.25 8.10 7.49
CA GLY A 117 11.93 7.28 6.48
C GLY A 117 11.86 7.82 5.05
N GLY A 118 11.19 8.94 4.81
CA GLY A 118 10.96 9.49 3.47
C GLY A 118 9.98 8.68 2.61
N ILE A 119 9.12 7.85 3.25
CA ILE A 119 8.19 6.93 2.59
C ILE A 119 6.79 7.56 2.52
N VAL A 120 6.16 7.45 1.36
CA VAL A 120 4.75 7.82 1.16
C VAL A 120 3.86 6.64 1.51
N VAL A 121 2.93 6.82 2.45
CA VAL A 121 1.88 5.86 2.76
C VAL A 121 0.73 6.03 1.78
N CYS A 122 0.37 4.98 1.08
CA CYS A 122 -0.66 4.99 0.05
C CYS A 122 -1.84 4.11 0.50
N LEU A 123 -3.01 4.72 0.67
CA LEU A 123 -4.20 4.03 1.16
C LEU A 123 -5.03 3.52 -0.03
N GLU A 124 -5.30 2.23 -0.06
CA GLU A 124 -6.26 1.62 -0.98
C GLU A 124 -7.54 1.30 -0.21
N THR A 125 -8.67 1.88 -0.62
CA THR A 125 -9.93 1.84 0.17
C THR A 125 -11.15 1.73 -0.73
N ILE A 126 -12.29 1.36 -0.11
CA ILE A 126 -13.62 1.41 -0.74
C ILE A 126 -14.24 2.82 -0.74
N LEU A 127 -13.64 3.78 -0.05
CA LEU A 127 -14.16 5.15 0.07
C LEU A 127 -14.34 5.81 -1.30
N THR A 128 -15.40 6.58 -1.46
CA THR A 128 -15.54 7.47 -2.63
C THR A 128 -14.38 8.48 -2.68
N GLY A 129 -14.13 9.08 -3.85
CA GLY A 129 -13.08 10.10 -3.96
C GLY A 129 -13.26 11.25 -2.99
N LYS A 130 -14.52 11.65 -2.69
CA LYS A 130 -14.84 12.71 -1.71
C LYS A 130 -14.51 12.30 -0.29
N GLU A 131 -14.92 11.11 0.13
CA GLU A 131 -14.66 10.58 1.48
C GLU A 131 -13.15 10.34 1.69
N LEU A 132 -12.44 9.89 0.67
CA LEU A 132 -10.98 9.72 0.74
C LEU A 132 -10.26 11.06 0.90
N ILE A 133 -10.68 12.11 0.20
CA ILE A 133 -10.17 13.49 0.42
C ILE A 133 -10.43 13.93 1.86
N GLU A 134 -11.62 13.69 2.39
CA GLU A 134 -11.95 14.01 3.79
C GLU A 134 -11.03 13.27 4.77
N LEU A 135 -10.82 11.97 4.58
CA LEU A 135 -9.89 11.19 5.38
C LEU A 135 -8.47 11.76 5.35
N LEU A 136 -7.96 12.07 4.15
CA LEU A 136 -6.62 12.64 3.99
C LEU A 136 -6.49 14.00 4.70
N GLN A 137 -7.53 14.83 4.67
CA GLN A 137 -7.57 16.10 5.40
C GLN A 137 -7.60 15.91 6.92
N LEU A 138 -8.31 14.91 7.43
CA LEU A 138 -8.37 14.58 8.87
C LEU A 138 -7.03 14.02 9.38
N ILE A 139 -6.33 13.25 8.56
CA ILE A 139 -4.98 12.76 8.88
C ILE A 139 -3.98 13.92 8.90
N ASP A 140 -4.10 14.86 7.98
CA ASP A 140 -3.27 16.08 7.86
C ASP A 140 -1.76 15.80 7.88
N LEU A 141 -1.32 14.81 7.11
CA LEU A 141 0.09 14.48 6.92
C LEU A 141 0.42 14.44 5.41
N PRO A 142 1.46 15.15 4.95
CA PRO A 142 1.74 15.32 3.52
C PRO A 142 2.16 14.03 2.81
N ASN A 143 2.66 13.06 3.57
CA ASN A 143 3.10 11.76 3.07
C ASN A 143 2.00 10.68 3.08
N VAL A 144 0.74 11.03 3.36
CA VAL A 144 -0.40 10.11 3.21
C VAL A 144 -1.13 10.45 1.92
N LYS A 145 -1.30 9.46 1.06
CA LYS A 145 -1.82 9.59 -0.30
C LYS A 145 -2.76 8.42 -0.63
N ALA A 146 -3.36 8.48 -1.81
CA ALA A 146 -4.26 7.46 -2.33
C ALA A 146 -3.53 6.48 -3.25
N VAL A 147 -3.88 5.19 -3.16
CA VAL A 147 -3.80 4.26 -4.28
C VAL A 147 -5.06 4.41 -5.14
N TYR A 148 -4.90 4.43 -6.43
CA TYR A 148 -6.01 4.41 -7.37
C TYR A 148 -6.04 3.07 -8.12
N ASP A 149 -6.83 2.12 -7.64
CA ASP A 149 -7.03 0.83 -8.30
C ASP A 149 -8.25 0.90 -9.22
N THR A 150 -8.04 0.84 -10.53
CA THR A 150 -9.10 1.00 -11.53
C THR A 150 -10.15 -0.10 -11.44
N GLY A 151 -9.75 -1.35 -11.18
CA GLY A 151 -10.68 -2.47 -11.09
C GLY A 151 -11.52 -2.43 -9.82
N ASN A 152 -10.91 -2.17 -8.67
CA ASN A 152 -11.63 -2.05 -7.39
C ASN A 152 -12.61 -0.89 -7.43
N ARG A 153 -12.23 0.27 -8.01
CA ARG A 153 -13.13 1.41 -8.17
C ARG A 153 -14.38 1.06 -8.99
N VAL A 154 -14.23 0.33 -10.11
CA VAL A 154 -15.38 -0.13 -10.91
C VAL A 154 -16.24 -1.11 -10.12
N ALA A 155 -15.63 -2.08 -9.44
CA ALA A 155 -16.34 -3.08 -8.64
C ALA A 155 -17.18 -2.44 -7.50
N PHE A 156 -16.68 -1.35 -6.90
CA PHE A 156 -17.42 -0.58 -5.88
C PHE A 156 -18.37 0.47 -6.47
N GLY A 157 -18.56 0.51 -7.80
CA GLY A 157 -19.51 1.38 -8.47
C GLY A 157 -19.09 2.84 -8.59
N HIS A 158 -17.79 3.14 -8.46
CA HIS A 158 -17.27 4.51 -8.57
C HIS A 158 -17.11 4.93 -10.03
N ASN A 159 -17.26 6.23 -10.28
CA ASN A 159 -17.00 6.81 -11.59
C ASN A 159 -15.52 7.22 -11.72
N LEU A 160 -14.76 6.44 -12.49
CA LEU A 160 -13.31 6.62 -12.63
C LEU A 160 -12.92 8.04 -13.06
N ALA A 161 -13.61 8.61 -14.04
CA ALA A 161 -13.25 9.91 -14.59
C ALA A 161 -13.47 11.07 -13.58
N SER A 162 -14.55 11.00 -12.80
CA SER A 162 -14.83 12.01 -11.76
C SER A 162 -13.88 11.85 -10.57
N ASP A 163 -13.61 10.64 -10.16
CA ASP A 163 -12.69 10.34 -9.03
C ASP A 163 -11.26 10.80 -9.33
N ILE A 164 -10.73 10.48 -10.50
CA ILE A 164 -9.37 10.90 -10.90
C ILE A 164 -9.26 12.43 -10.89
N ARG A 165 -10.26 13.14 -11.42
CA ARG A 165 -10.26 14.61 -11.42
C ARG A 165 -10.32 15.18 -10.00
N LEU A 166 -11.10 14.55 -9.13
CA LEU A 166 -11.26 15.00 -7.76
C LEU A 166 -10.01 14.72 -6.91
N LEU A 167 -9.48 13.52 -6.99
CA LEU A 167 -8.31 13.11 -6.21
C LEU A 167 -7.03 13.80 -6.71
N GLY A 168 -6.87 13.96 -8.03
CA GLY A 168 -5.74 14.69 -8.62
C GLY A 168 -4.38 14.31 -8.01
N SER A 169 -3.70 15.27 -7.41
CA SER A 169 -2.38 15.09 -6.78
C SER A 169 -2.40 14.30 -5.46
N ALA A 170 -3.58 13.94 -4.96
CA ALA A 170 -3.68 13.00 -3.84
C ALA A 170 -3.39 11.55 -4.26
N ILE A 171 -3.50 11.22 -5.55
CA ILE A 171 -3.11 9.92 -6.09
C ILE A 171 -1.58 9.86 -6.18
N ALA A 172 -0.97 8.90 -5.49
CA ALA A 172 0.48 8.66 -5.55
C ALA A 172 0.84 7.31 -6.15
N HIS A 173 -0.12 6.36 -6.22
CA HIS A 173 0.08 5.04 -6.77
C HIS A 173 -1.15 4.59 -7.56
N VAL A 174 -0.95 3.80 -8.62
CA VAL A 174 -2.05 3.35 -9.47
C VAL A 174 -1.91 1.86 -9.72
N HIS A 175 -2.98 1.11 -9.44
CA HIS A 175 -3.16 -0.26 -9.91
C HIS A 175 -4.10 -0.26 -11.12
N ILE A 176 -3.68 -0.90 -12.19
CA ILE A 176 -4.51 -1.08 -13.38
C ILE A 176 -4.97 -2.52 -13.42
N LYS A 177 -6.27 -2.69 -13.23
CA LYS A 177 -6.96 -3.99 -13.32
C LYS A 177 -8.17 -3.85 -14.22
N ASP A 178 -8.50 -4.92 -14.91
CA ASP A 178 -9.76 -5.04 -15.64
C ASP A 178 -10.76 -5.83 -14.79
N LYS A 179 -11.81 -5.18 -14.37
CA LYS A 179 -12.91 -5.76 -13.61
C LYS A 179 -14.23 -5.18 -14.09
N ASN A 180 -15.26 -6.01 -14.11
CA ASN A 180 -16.64 -5.55 -14.34
C ASN A 180 -17.36 -5.28 -12.99
N SER A 181 -18.62 -4.80 -13.09
CA SER A 181 -19.46 -4.53 -11.92
C SER A 181 -19.80 -5.77 -11.07
N ASN A 182 -19.52 -6.98 -11.57
CA ASN A 182 -19.72 -8.23 -10.85
C ASN A 182 -18.44 -8.70 -10.14
N ASN A 183 -17.38 -7.88 -10.17
CA ASN A 183 -16.06 -8.18 -9.58
C ASN A 183 -15.31 -9.35 -10.27
N GLU A 184 -15.62 -9.59 -11.56
CA GLU A 184 -15.00 -10.62 -12.41
C GLU A 184 -13.94 -10.01 -13.33
#